data_2c1aeb8b0cc0574df0d88b1634917189
#
_entry.id   2c1aeb8b0cc0574df0d88b1634917189
#
_cell.length_a   1.000
_cell.length_b   1.000
_cell.length_c   1.000
_cell.angle_alpha   90.00
_cell.angle_beta   90.00
_cell.angle_gamma   90.00
#
_symmetry.space_group_name_H-M   'P 1'
#
loop_
_entity.id
_entity.type
_entity.pdbx_description
1 polymer ?
#
loop_
_entity_poly.entity_id
_entity_poly.type
_entity_poly.pdbx_seq_one_letter_code
_entity_poly.pdbx_strand_id
1 'polypeptide(L)'
;MSGSAREHCPRRRLACPGCGTGQKSSPSRDADSESRLCSLFATVRVVTDDGAFRKGLRLFPQAADAFGYGVRTVIRMGAFGRMRKLLSFTPPDMQEARPESVSHRYVFYIPGYDPEAKTRYRLLFVREWARYTKRFGGRREISRAQTSEDGLVQSWTVSPPDQGDGAETRYDVLLWDDIVAADFARSRFLSVALLVVGTLHMILIGLLFRFYRLNWKYGNVILYPFVMVILLTALSLVIGVTVHAHLGDAFGHSLRWPLWVSLPLAVVAGIVWIKAIEAFLNRVFFWQLLNDWVFNWQHGQGMRPDYERRLDAFAAHILSSLAARAAAGEATDEVMIVGHSSGGLTAVEVAARVLARDGTIGTSGANLSLVTLGSGLPLVAMQPAATRLRAEIAGLVTERRIVWCDFHAPQDWMNFPGFNPLQHLGLELHGQPVANPLVRSARFRDLICPETYRRVRFRPFRMHFQFLLANERPGAYDFFAMTLGPRRLREQVLAPAACPEREPALPL
;
A
#
# COMPACT_ATOMS: atom_id res chain seq x y z
N MET A 1 -46.02 26.30 23.40
CA MET A 1 -45.08 27.18 24.10
C MET A 1 -43.72 26.79 23.62
N SER A 2 -43.25 27.27 22.52
CA SER A 2 -42.51 28.50 22.19
C SER A 2 -41.15 28.53 22.89
N GLY A 3 -40.08 28.41 22.10
CA GLY A 3 -38.72 28.63 22.52
C GLY A 3 -37.73 28.37 21.38
N SER A 4 -37.75 29.31 20.40
CA SER A 4 -36.71 29.44 19.36
C SER A 4 -35.42 29.97 19.96
N ALA A 5 -34.30 29.34 19.65
CA ALA A 5 -32.98 29.96 19.80
C ALA A 5 -32.20 29.76 18.51
N ARG A 6 -32.10 30.83 17.73
CA ARG A 6 -31.16 31.02 16.62
C ARG A 6 -29.80 31.39 17.21
N GLU A 7 -28.79 30.65 16.98
CA GLU A 7 -27.42 31.11 17.21
C GLU A 7 -26.75 31.50 15.89
N HIS A 8 -26.44 32.79 15.84
CA HIS A 8 -25.67 33.48 14.80
C HIS A 8 -24.18 33.12 14.91
N CYS A 9 -23.59 32.69 13.83
CA CYS A 9 -22.14 32.61 13.68
C CYS A 9 -21.64 33.89 12.97
N PRO A 10 -20.74 34.70 13.56
CA PRO A 10 -20.26 35.92 12.94
C PRO A 10 -19.17 35.66 11.91
N ARG A 11 -19.38 36.14 10.70
CA ARG A 11 -18.34 36.29 9.66
C ARG A 11 -17.31 37.33 10.14
N ARG A 12 -16.07 36.93 10.37
CA ARG A 12 -14.95 37.87 10.41
C ARG A 12 -14.21 37.84 9.09
N ARG A 13 -14.33 38.90 8.34
CA ARG A 13 -13.39 39.31 7.29
C ARG A 13 -12.13 39.82 8.01
N LEU A 14 -10.98 39.33 7.62
CA LEU A 14 -9.71 40.00 7.93
C LEU A 14 -9.09 40.44 6.62
N ALA A 15 -9.01 41.75 6.49
CA ALA A 15 -8.34 42.48 5.46
C ALA A 15 -6.80 42.35 5.65
N CYS A 16 -6.07 42.24 4.55
CA CYS A 16 -4.64 42.50 4.52
C CYS A 16 -4.37 44.00 4.44
N PRO A 17 -3.42 44.54 5.17
CA PRO A 17 -2.85 45.84 4.85
C PRO A 17 -1.37 45.70 4.43
N GLY A 18 -1.00 46.42 3.40
CA GLY A 18 0.26 47.12 3.30
C GLY A 18 1.38 46.44 2.55
N CYS A 19 1.51 46.81 1.27
CA CYS A 19 2.78 46.86 0.55
C CYS A 19 3.75 47.84 1.21
N GLY A 20 4.98 47.40 1.48
CA GLY A 20 6.12 48.25 1.88
C GLY A 20 7.41 47.62 1.36
N THR A 21 7.89 48.24 0.32
CA THR A 21 9.27 48.37 -0.24
C THR A 21 10.44 47.66 0.42
N GLY A 22 11.12 46.83 -0.37
CA GLY A 22 12.57 46.81 -0.53
C GLY A 22 13.40 46.10 0.52
N GLN A 23 13.89 44.90 0.20
CA GLN A 23 15.34 44.61 0.28
C GLN A 23 15.63 43.14 -0.12
N LYS A 24 16.60 43.03 -1.00
CA LYS A 24 17.54 41.95 -1.35
C LYS A 24 17.23 40.53 -0.82
N SER A 25 16.76 39.66 -1.70
CA SER A 25 16.72 38.23 -1.53
C SER A 25 18.13 37.61 -1.67
N SER A 26 18.57 36.92 -0.64
CA SER A 26 19.68 35.96 -0.75
C SER A 26 19.18 34.68 -1.45
N PRO A 27 19.96 34.06 -2.33
CA PRO A 27 19.52 32.86 -3.04
C PRO A 27 19.53 31.64 -2.11
N SER A 28 18.46 30.85 -2.19
CA SER A 28 18.28 29.60 -1.46
C SER A 28 19.31 28.56 -1.91
N ARG A 29 19.93 27.87 -0.95
CA ARG A 29 20.97 26.84 -1.16
C ARG A 29 20.51 25.59 -1.95
N ASP A 30 19.23 25.44 -2.26
CA ASP A 30 18.70 24.24 -2.91
C ASP A 30 18.72 24.29 -4.45
N ALA A 31 18.90 25.48 -5.05
CA ALA A 31 19.03 25.61 -6.49
C ALA A 31 20.44 25.25 -7.01
N ASP A 32 21.44 25.30 -6.11
CA ASP A 32 22.85 25.05 -6.47
C ASP A 32 23.17 23.53 -6.58
N SER A 33 22.39 22.65 -5.96
CA SER A 33 22.65 21.21 -6.04
C SER A 33 22.16 20.59 -7.36
N GLU A 34 21.06 21.07 -7.91
CA GLU A 34 20.56 20.61 -9.22
C GLU A 34 21.38 21.17 -10.39
N SER A 35 21.85 22.40 -10.28
CA SER A 35 22.72 22.99 -11.31
C SER A 35 24.10 22.34 -11.36
N ARG A 36 24.65 21.89 -10.24
CA ARG A 36 25.91 21.15 -10.20
C ARG A 36 25.82 19.74 -10.74
N LEU A 37 24.67 19.07 -10.56
CA LEU A 37 24.41 17.75 -11.18
C LEU A 37 24.25 17.85 -12.71
N CYS A 38 23.60 18.89 -13.23
CA CYS A 38 23.53 19.13 -14.67
C CYS A 38 24.88 19.48 -15.28
N SER A 39 25.75 20.22 -14.59
CA SER A 39 27.07 20.55 -15.10
C SER A 39 28.05 19.37 -15.12
N LEU A 40 27.87 18.38 -14.22
CA LEU A 40 28.69 17.16 -14.20
C LEU A 40 28.34 16.20 -15.36
N PHE A 41 27.11 16.26 -15.89
CA PHE A 41 26.70 15.49 -17.06
C PHE A 41 27.04 16.17 -18.40
N ALA A 42 27.32 17.45 -18.41
CA ALA A 42 27.64 18.20 -19.64
C ALA A 42 29.09 18.06 -20.08
N THR A 43 29.99 17.43 -19.30
CA THR A 43 31.42 17.37 -19.60
C THR A 43 31.92 16.02 -20.11
N VAL A 44 31.03 15.10 -20.44
CA VAL A 44 31.39 13.85 -21.11
C VAL A 44 31.48 14.11 -22.62
N ARG A 45 32.66 14.51 -23.10
CA ARG A 45 32.98 14.52 -24.53
C ARG A 45 33.17 13.06 -24.96
N VAL A 46 32.30 12.60 -25.83
CA VAL A 46 32.48 11.34 -26.55
C VAL A 46 33.63 11.54 -27.56
N VAL A 47 34.59 10.67 -27.46
CA VAL A 47 35.73 10.67 -28.36
C VAL A 47 35.49 9.68 -29.48
N THR A 48 35.82 10.13 -30.68
CA THR A 48 35.85 9.34 -31.91
C THR A 48 37.05 8.35 -31.90
N ASP A 49 37.10 7.45 -32.82
CA ASP A 49 37.88 6.22 -32.95
C ASP A 49 39.40 6.27 -32.66
N ASP A 50 39.95 7.33 -32.10
CA ASP A 50 41.38 7.58 -32.00
C ASP A 50 41.99 7.34 -30.59
N GLY A 51 41.50 6.36 -29.84
CA GLY A 51 42.23 5.88 -28.66
C GLY A 51 42.29 6.81 -27.42
N ALA A 52 41.62 7.97 -27.40
CA ALA A 52 41.61 8.90 -26.26
C ALA A 52 40.73 8.50 -25.08
N PHE A 53 40.05 7.34 -25.21
CA PHE A 53 39.13 6.80 -24.21
C PHE A 53 39.84 6.28 -22.95
N ARG A 54 41.14 6.12 -22.97
CA ARG A 54 41.88 5.51 -21.83
C ARG A 54 42.07 6.43 -20.62
N LYS A 55 41.86 7.73 -20.72
CA LYS A 55 42.13 8.67 -19.61
C LYS A 55 40.94 9.08 -18.76
N GLY A 56 39.68 8.84 -19.21
CA GLY A 56 38.49 9.26 -18.50
C GLY A 56 37.89 8.22 -17.53
N LEU A 57 38.28 6.96 -17.64
CA LEU A 57 37.59 5.82 -16.91
C LEU A 57 38.30 5.41 -15.61
N ARG A 58 39.28 6.17 -15.11
CA ARG A 58 40.04 5.80 -13.90
C ARG A 58 39.37 6.21 -12.58
N LEU A 59 38.20 6.79 -12.59
CA LEU A 59 37.59 7.33 -11.36
C LEU A 59 36.65 6.41 -10.61
N PHE A 60 36.18 5.28 -11.18
CA PHE A 60 35.33 4.33 -10.44
C PHE A 60 35.49 2.89 -10.95
N PRO A 61 36.47 2.12 -10.43
CA PRO A 61 36.65 0.72 -10.82
C PRO A 61 35.51 -0.22 -10.38
N GLN A 62 34.69 0.16 -9.39
CA GLN A 62 33.61 -0.68 -8.85
C GLN A 62 32.27 -0.56 -9.59
N ALA A 63 32.12 0.36 -10.53
CA ALA A 63 30.91 0.49 -11.31
C ALA A 63 30.91 -0.32 -12.63
N ALA A 64 32.06 -0.86 -13.03
CA ALA A 64 32.21 -1.59 -14.27
C ALA A 64 31.71 -3.04 -14.19
N ASP A 65 31.76 -3.64 -13.01
CA ASP A 65 31.35 -5.06 -12.84
C ASP A 65 29.82 -5.27 -12.70
N ALA A 66 29.06 -4.19 -12.50
CA ALA A 66 27.60 -4.26 -12.42
C ALA A 66 26.88 -4.22 -13.78
N PHE A 67 27.60 -3.98 -14.88
CA PHE A 67 27.06 -3.81 -16.24
C PHE A 67 27.71 -4.75 -17.27
N GLY A 68 28.18 -5.89 -16.84
CA GLY A 68 28.71 -6.92 -17.70
C GLY A 68 27.61 -7.64 -18.51
N TYR A 69 27.16 -7.05 -19.55
CA TYR A 69 26.62 -7.61 -20.80
C TYR A 69 25.80 -6.51 -21.52
N GLY A 70 26.34 -5.99 -22.59
CA GLY A 70 25.53 -5.22 -23.54
C GLY A 70 25.94 -3.79 -23.83
N VAL A 71 27.06 -3.28 -23.32
CA VAL A 71 27.47 -1.87 -23.55
C VAL A 71 28.25 -1.66 -24.85
N ARG A 72 28.47 -2.67 -25.68
CA ARG A 72 29.21 -2.49 -26.95
C ARG A 72 28.43 -1.90 -28.12
N THR A 73 27.10 -1.68 -27.97
CA THR A 73 26.31 -1.36 -29.19
C THR A 73 25.57 -0.02 -29.16
N VAL A 74 25.58 0.78 -28.12
CA VAL A 74 24.74 1.99 -28.12
C VAL A 74 25.43 3.19 -27.45
N ILE A 75 26.37 3.84 -28.09
CA ILE A 75 26.61 5.26 -27.88
C ILE A 75 27.01 5.91 -29.22
N ARG A 76 26.02 6.15 -30.10
CA ARG A 76 26.08 7.20 -31.10
C ARG A 76 25.20 8.35 -30.65
N MET A 77 25.79 9.52 -30.51
CA MET A 77 25.14 10.74 -30.01
C MET A 77 23.98 11.32 -30.86
N GLY A 78 23.37 10.54 -31.75
CA GLY A 78 22.08 10.88 -32.35
C GLY A 78 20.89 10.20 -31.66
N ALA A 79 21.14 9.41 -30.59
CA ALA A 79 20.16 8.49 -30.02
C ALA A 79 19.32 9.07 -28.88
N PHE A 80 19.64 10.21 -28.28
CA PHE A 80 18.86 10.74 -27.16
C PHE A 80 17.41 11.08 -27.54
N GLY A 81 17.18 11.55 -28.76
CA GLY A 81 15.83 11.74 -29.28
C GLY A 81 15.11 10.43 -29.63
N ARG A 82 15.85 9.40 -30.03
CA ARG A 82 15.31 8.08 -30.35
C ARG A 82 15.16 7.18 -29.12
N MET A 83 16.00 7.36 -28.10
CA MET A 83 15.89 6.62 -26.83
C MET A 83 14.66 7.04 -26.05
N ARG A 84 14.22 8.29 -26.16
CA ARG A 84 12.91 8.73 -25.64
C ARG A 84 11.74 8.06 -26.38
N LYS A 85 11.92 7.72 -27.67
CA LYS A 85 10.94 6.98 -28.49
C LYS A 85 10.97 5.46 -28.26
N LEU A 86 12.13 4.90 -27.86
CA LEU A 86 12.28 3.47 -27.54
C LEU A 86 11.86 3.13 -26.10
N LEU A 87 11.83 4.13 -25.22
CA LEU A 87 11.26 4.01 -23.88
C LEU A 87 9.80 4.46 -23.79
N SER A 88 9.25 5.02 -24.87
CA SER A 88 7.80 5.11 -25.04
C SER A 88 7.29 3.73 -25.44
N PHE A 89 6.98 2.91 -24.45
CA PHE A 89 6.23 1.68 -24.65
C PHE A 89 4.90 2.03 -25.30
N THR A 90 4.80 1.83 -26.62
CA THR A 90 3.54 1.79 -27.34
C THR A 90 3.12 0.32 -27.31
N PRO A 91 2.09 -0.06 -26.55
CA PRO A 91 1.56 -1.41 -26.61
C PRO A 91 1.14 -1.68 -28.06
N PRO A 92 1.44 -2.86 -28.61
CA PRO A 92 0.91 -3.22 -29.93
C PRO A 92 -0.62 -3.19 -29.88
N ASP A 93 -1.23 -2.75 -30.95
CA ASP A 93 -2.66 -2.61 -31.18
C ASP A 93 -3.44 -3.85 -30.77
N MET A 94 -4.03 -3.81 -29.58
CA MET A 94 -5.19 -4.59 -29.20
C MET A 94 -6.37 -3.63 -29.02
N GLN A 95 -6.65 -2.87 -30.08
CA GLN A 95 -7.75 -1.90 -30.11
C GLN A 95 -8.71 -2.23 -31.25
N GLU A 96 -9.51 -3.27 -31.05
CA GLU A 96 -10.81 -3.29 -31.69
C GLU A 96 -11.83 -2.74 -30.70
N ALA A 97 -12.36 -1.57 -31.05
CA ALA A 97 -13.61 -0.91 -30.65
C ALA A 97 -14.24 -1.34 -29.33
N ARG A 98 -13.56 -1.12 -28.19
CA ARG A 98 -14.20 -1.15 -26.90
C ARG A 98 -14.69 0.25 -26.56
N PRO A 99 -15.88 0.43 -25.95
CA PRO A 99 -16.39 1.75 -25.60
C PRO A 99 -15.36 2.53 -24.79
N GLU A 100 -15.16 3.79 -25.13
CA GLU A 100 -14.19 4.68 -24.46
C GLU A 100 -14.53 4.92 -22.98
N SER A 101 -15.81 4.79 -22.60
CA SER A 101 -16.30 4.99 -21.26
C SER A 101 -16.80 3.70 -20.61
N VAL A 102 -16.65 3.61 -19.29
CA VAL A 102 -17.17 2.54 -18.44
C VAL A 102 -18.53 2.94 -17.90
N SER A 103 -19.57 2.21 -18.27
CA SER A 103 -20.93 2.38 -17.74
C SER A 103 -21.24 1.42 -16.60
N HIS A 104 -20.69 0.21 -16.67
CA HIS A 104 -20.90 -0.84 -15.65
C HIS A 104 -19.56 -1.40 -15.19
N ARG A 105 -19.24 -1.19 -13.89
CA ARG A 105 -18.03 -1.68 -13.26
C ARG A 105 -18.34 -2.67 -12.16
N TYR A 106 -17.53 -3.73 -12.05
CA TYR A 106 -17.58 -4.67 -10.96
C TYR A 106 -16.27 -4.63 -10.18
N VAL A 107 -16.31 -4.21 -8.91
CA VAL A 107 -15.15 -4.09 -8.03
C VAL A 107 -15.18 -5.20 -6.99
N PHE A 108 -14.19 -6.07 -7.01
CA PHE A 108 -13.88 -7.03 -5.96
C PHE A 108 -12.82 -6.42 -5.06
N TYR A 109 -13.23 -5.94 -3.90
CA TYR A 109 -12.35 -5.27 -2.96
C TYR A 109 -11.87 -6.22 -1.86
N ILE A 110 -10.56 -6.26 -1.60
CA ILE A 110 -9.95 -7.11 -0.59
C ILE A 110 -9.34 -6.23 0.51
N PRO A 111 -9.88 -6.26 1.73
CA PRO A 111 -9.37 -5.50 2.86
C PRO A 111 -8.01 -6.00 3.32
N GLY A 112 -7.27 -5.13 4.05
CA GLY A 112 -6.04 -5.51 4.74
C GLY A 112 -6.28 -6.47 5.90
N TYR A 113 -5.22 -6.76 6.65
CA TYR A 113 -5.26 -7.60 7.85
C TYR A 113 -6.02 -6.89 8.99
N ASP A 114 -7.33 -7.07 9.04
CA ASP A 114 -8.25 -6.36 9.94
C ASP A 114 -9.35 -7.30 10.45
N PRO A 115 -9.42 -7.58 11.77
CA PRO A 115 -10.46 -8.47 12.33
C PRO A 115 -11.86 -7.87 12.32
N GLU A 116 -12.00 -6.57 12.03
CA GLU A 116 -13.27 -5.85 11.94
C GLU A 116 -13.59 -5.41 10.49
N ALA A 117 -12.98 -6.04 9.50
CA ALA A 117 -13.07 -5.62 8.11
C ALA A 117 -14.52 -5.50 7.63
N LYS A 118 -15.38 -6.47 7.95
CA LYS A 118 -16.79 -6.49 7.59
C LYS A 118 -17.54 -5.20 7.95
N THR A 119 -17.29 -4.66 9.11
CA THR A 119 -17.97 -3.43 9.57
C THR A 119 -17.22 -2.18 9.14
N ARG A 120 -15.90 -2.18 9.27
CA ARG A 120 -15.06 -0.99 9.10
C ARG A 120 -15.06 -0.47 7.68
N TYR A 121 -14.87 -1.33 6.69
CA TYR A 121 -14.67 -0.88 5.32
C TYR A 121 -15.94 -0.30 4.70
N ARG A 122 -17.10 -0.89 5.01
CA ARG A 122 -18.37 -0.30 4.58
C ARG A 122 -18.61 1.08 5.18
N LEU A 123 -18.42 1.23 6.49
CA LEU A 123 -18.58 2.53 7.17
C LEU A 123 -17.55 3.55 6.67
N LEU A 124 -16.31 3.12 6.43
CA LEU A 124 -15.26 3.97 5.86
C LEU A 124 -15.68 4.46 4.47
N PHE A 125 -16.11 3.57 3.59
CA PHE A 125 -16.54 3.90 2.23
C PHE A 125 -17.64 4.93 2.22
N VAL A 126 -18.74 4.70 2.96
CA VAL A 126 -19.88 5.62 3.02
C VAL A 126 -19.48 7.01 3.57
N ARG A 127 -18.70 7.02 4.64
CA ARG A 127 -18.22 8.26 5.26
C ARG A 127 -17.32 9.05 4.32
N GLU A 128 -16.38 8.40 3.68
CA GLU A 128 -15.43 9.07 2.79
C GLU A 128 -16.10 9.47 1.47
N TRP A 129 -17.04 8.66 0.97
CA TRP A 129 -17.88 9.07 -0.16
C TRP A 129 -18.66 10.36 0.13
N ALA A 130 -19.28 10.45 1.30
CA ALA A 130 -19.97 11.69 1.71
C ALA A 130 -19.03 12.92 1.79
N ARG A 131 -17.75 12.70 2.15
CA ARG A 131 -16.73 13.77 2.12
C ARG A 131 -16.33 14.14 0.70
N TYR A 132 -16.17 13.12 -0.14
CA TYR A 132 -15.82 13.28 -1.55
C TYR A 132 -16.88 14.10 -2.29
N THR A 133 -18.14 13.70 -2.20
CA THR A 133 -19.25 14.40 -2.86
C THR A 133 -19.45 15.84 -2.37
N LYS A 134 -19.22 16.09 -1.08
CA LYS A 134 -19.25 17.45 -0.53
C LYS A 134 -18.20 18.38 -1.16
N ARG A 135 -17.09 17.80 -1.64
CA ARG A 135 -15.93 18.55 -2.15
C ARG A 135 -15.90 18.63 -3.66
N PHE A 136 -16.19 17.53 -4.33
CA PHE A 136 -16.06 17.39 -5.77
C PHE A 136 -17.40 17.28 -6.51
N GLY A 137 -18.50 17.17 -5.77
CA GLY A 137 -19.83 16.95 -6.36
C GLY A 137 -20.10 15.48 -6.71
N GLY A 138 -21.09 15.24 -7.57
CA GLY A 138 -21.41 13.89 -8.08
C GLY A 138 -22.14 13.01 -7.07
N ARG A 139 -23.29 13.48 -6.55
CA ARG A 139 -24.10 12.70 -5.61
C ARG A 139 -24.58 11.41 -6.27
N ARG A 140 -24.51 10.28 -5.55
CA ARG A 140 -24.94 8.95 -5.99
C ARG A 140 -25.61 8.21 -4.85
N GLU A 141 -26.54 7.36 -5.17
CA GLU A 141 -27.14 6.46 -4.21
C GLU A 141 -26.24 5.25 -3.96
N ILE A 142 -26.20 4.82 -2.72
CA ILE A 142 -25.47 3.63 -2.30
C ILE A 142 -26.48 2.67 -1.68
N SER A 143 -26.65 1.50 -2.27
CA SER A 143 -27.57 0.48 -1.77
C SER A 143 -27.20 0.00 -0.36
N ARG A 144 -28.13 -0.66 0.32
CA ARG A 144 -27.82 -1.35 1.59
C ARG A 144 -26.81 -2.47 1.34
N ALA A 145 -25.90 -2.64 2.28
CA ALA A 145 -24.96 -3.75 2.23
C ALA A 145 -25.69 -5.07 2.52
N GLN A 146 -25.40 -6.09 1.74
CA GLN A 146 -25.85 -7.46 1.92
C GLN A 146 -24.61 -8.34 2.16
N THR A 147 -24.72 -9.28 3.10
CA THR A 147 -23.63 -10.24 3.33
C THR A 147 -24.13 -11.60 2.83
N SER A 148 -23.26 -12.32 2.11
CA SER A 148 -23.53 -13.69 1.66
C SER A 148 -23.78 -14.63 2.85
N GLU A 149 -24.53 -15.69 2.65
CA GLU A 149 -24.88 -16.66 3.70
C GLU A 149 -23.65 -17.31 4.35
N ASP A 150 -22.62 -17.56 3.56
CA ASP A 150 -21.34 -18.08 4.02
C ASP A 150 -20.42 -17.03 4.69
N GLY A 151 -20.85 -15.77 4.71
CA GLY A 151 -20.09 -14.66 5.30
C GLY A 151 -18.84 -14.24 4.52
N LEU A 152 -18.57 -14.83 3.36
CA LEU A 152 -17.37 -14.55 2.57
C LEU A 152 -17.40 -13.20 1.88
N VAL A 153 -18.58 -12.68 1.57
CA VAL A 153 -18.72 -11.49 0.72
C VAL A 153 -19.72 -10.52 1.33
N GLN A 154 -19.38 -9.23 1.28
CA GLN A 154 -20.32 -8.17 1.56
C GLN A 154 -20.47 -7.29 0.33
N SER A 155 -21.71 -7.21 -0.20
CA SER A 155 -21.99 -6.55 -1.49
C SER A 155 -22.84 -5.31 -1.35
N TRP A 156 -22.62 -4.34 -2.21
CA TRP A 156 -23.49 -3.18 -2.44
C TRP A 156 -23.29 -2.60 -3.85
N THR A 157 -24.24 -1.81 -4.29
CA THR A 157 -24.16 -1.09 -5.57
C THR A 157 -24.12 0.41 -5.33
N VAL A 158 -23.35 1.12 -6.15
CA VAL A 158 -23.32 2.57 -6.24
C VAL A 158 -23.92 2.93 -7.60
N SER A 159 -25.04 3.64 -7.61
CA SER A 159 -25.72 4.06 -8.84
C SER A 159 -24.86 5.02 -9.65
N PRO A 160 -25.10 5.17 -10.98
CA PRO A 160 -24.51 6.24 -11.75
C PRO A 160 -24.89 7.60 -11.17
N PRO A 161 -24.15 8.67 -11.47
CA PRO A 161 -24.52 10.01 -10.99
C PRO A 161 -25.82 10.50 -11.64
N ASP A 162 -26.58 11.33 -10.94
CA ASP A 162 -27.80 11.94 -11.48
C ASP A 162 -27.52 12.83 -12.71
N GLN A 163 -26.33 13.40 -12.77
CA GLN A 163 -25.83 14.21 -13.89
C GLN A 163 -24.35 13.94 -14.13
N GLY A 164 -23.95 13.95 -15.40
CA GLY A 164 -22.55 13.72 -15.81
C GLY A 164 -22.21 12.24 -15.99
N ASP A 165 -20.96 11.99 -16.34
CA ASP A 165 -20.46 10.66 -16.67
C ASP A 165 -19.99 9.90 -15.42
N GLY A 166 -20.36 8.61 -15.32
CA GLY A 166 -19.88 7.73 -14.28
C GLY A 166 -20.46 6.34 -14.37
N ALA A 167 -19.73 5.38 -13.86
CA ALA A 167 -20.14 3.98 -13.91
C ALA A 167 -21.15 3.66 -12.79
N GLU A 168 -22.17 2.87 -13.09
CA GLU A 168 -22.81 2.04 -12.09
C GLU A 168 -21.75 1.04 -11.60
N THR A 169 -21.52 1.01 -10.28
CA THR A 169 -20.46 0.18 -9.74
C THR A 169 -21.01 -0.78 -8.69
N ARG A 170 -20.90 -2.08 -8.94
CA ARG A 170 -21.10 -3.11 -7.94
C ARG A 170 -19.80 -3.33 -7.18
N TYR A 171 -19.91 -3.37 -5.87
CA TYR A 171 -18.84 -3.74 -4.95
C TYR A 171 -19.14 -5.07 -4.27
N ASP A 172 -18.18 -5.97 -4.35
CA ASP A 172 -18.10 -7.17 -3.51
C ASP A 172 -16.82 -7.07 -2.68
N VAL A 173 -16.98 -6.92 -1.37
CA VAL A 173 -15.86 -6.98 -0.42
C VAL A 173 -15.63 -8.42 -0.04
N LEU A 174 -14.47 -8.95 -0.41
CA LEU A 174 -14.06 -10.32 -0.14
C LEU A 174 -13.48 -10.40 1.27
N LEU A 175 -14.22 -11.02 2.19
CA LEU A 175 -13.94 -11.02 3.62
C LEU A 175 -13.08 -12.21 4.05
N TRP A 176 -12.10 -11.94 4.89
CA TRP A 176 -11.21 -12.90 5.55
C TRP A 176 -10.91 -12.53 7.00
N ASP A 177 -11.77 -11.67 7.56
CA ASP A 177 -11.70 -11.20 8.93
C ASP A 177 -11.87 -12.30 9.98
N ASP A 178 -12.52 -13.39 9.67
CA ASP A 178 -12.59 -14.61 10.50
C ASP A 178 -11.20 -15.26 10.67
N ILE A 179 -10.41 -15.35 9.61
CA ILE A 179 -9.02 -15.84 9.66
C ILE A 179 -8.16 -14.91 10.52
N VAL A 180 -8.32 -13.60 10.33
CA VAL A 180 -7.62 -12.59 11.14
C VAL A 180 -8.08 -12.67 12.60
N ALA A 181 -9.38 -12.78 12.86
CA ALA A 181 -9.93 -12.93 14.21
C ALA A 181 -9.40 -14.18 14.92
N ALA A 182 -9.24 -15.30 14.20
CA ALA A 182 -8.61 -16.51 14.73
C ALA A 182 -7.15 -16.28 15.15
N ASP A 183 -6.40 -15.48 14.37
CA ASP A 183 -5.04 -15.07 14.73
C ASP A 183 -5.02 -14.22 16.01
N PHE A 184 -5.99 -13.33 16.20
CA PHE A 184 -6.13 -12.53 17.42
C PHE A 184 -6.60 -13.33 18.63
N ALA A 185 -7.32 -14.43 18.40
CA ALA A 185 -7.79 -15.34 19.45
C ALA A 185 -6.68 -16.26 20.00
N ARG A 186 -5.55 -16.37 19.32
CA ARG A 186 -4.39 -17.12 19.83
C ARG A 186 -3.93 -16.59 21.17
N SER A 187 -3.35 -17.48 22.00
CA SER A 187 -2.75 -17.05 23.26
C SER A 187 -1.65 -16.01 23.00
N ARG A 188 -1.58 -14.97 23.84
CA ARG A 188 -0.56 -13.90 23.73
C ARG A 188 0.86 -14.46 23.77
N PHE A 189 1.07 -15.50 24.57
CA PHE A 189 2.36 -16.18 24.66
C PHE A 189 2.75 -16.81 23.30
N LEU A 190 1.84 -17.54 22.67
CA LEU A 190 2.10 -18.16 21.38
C LEU A 190 2.35 -17.10 20.30
N SER A 191 1.57 -16.02 20.27
CA SER A 191 1.77 -14.92 19.33
C SER A 191 3.16 -14.28 19.47
N VAL A 192 3.62 -14.05 20.71
CA VAL A 192 4.95 -13.52 21.00
C VAL A 192 6.05 -14.53 20.61
N ALA A 193 5.87 -15.80 20.94
CA ALA A 193 6.84 -16.85 20.56
C ALA A 193 7.00 -16.95 19.03
N LEU A 194 5.89 -16.93 18.28
CA LEU A 194 5.90 -16.92 16.81
C LEU A 194 6.56 -15.65 16.25
N LEU A 195 6.31 -14.48 16.85
CA LEU A 195 6.99 -13.24 16.48
C LEU A 195 8.52 -13.38 16.64
N VAL A 196 8.96 -13.88 17.79
CA VAL A 196 10.41 -14.04 18.07
C VAL A 196 11.03 -15.00 17.08
N VAL A 197 10.45 -16.17 16.89
CA VAL A 197 10.94 -17.19 15.94
C VAL A 197 10.96 -16.64 14.52
N GLY A 198 9.86 -16.02 14.06
CA GLY A 198 9.77 -15.46 12.72
C GLY A 198 10.77 -14.34 12.49
N THR A 199 10.93 -13.43 13.46
CA THR A 199 11.87 -12.31 13.33
C THR A 199 13.32 -12.79 13.32
N LEU A 200 13.69 -13.74 14.19
CA LEU A 200 15.04 -14.34 14.19
C LEU A 200 15.32 -15.07 12.87
N HIS A 201 14.35 -15.83 12.36
CA HIS A 201 14.47 -16.48 11.04
C HIS A 201 14.72 -15.42 9.94
N MET A 202 13.96 -14.32 9.91
CA MET A 202 14.13 -13.25 8.92
C MET A 202 15.50 -12.53 9.03
N ILE A 203 16.03 -12.40 10.25
CA ILE A 203 17.37 -11.85 10.49
C ILE A 203 18.44 -12.84 9.93
N LEU A 204 18.32 -14.12 10.26
CA LEU A 204 19.29 -15.16 9.86
C LEU A 204 19.39 -15.31 8.34
N ILE A 205 18.27 -15.24 7.61
CA ILE A 205 18.25 -15.30 6.15
C ILE A 205 18.56 -13.93 5.50
N GLY A 206 18.89 -12.90 6.27
CA GLY A 206 19.25 -11.55 5.78
C GLY A 206 18.08 -10.75 5.20
N LEU A 207 16.84 -11.25 5.30
CA LEU A 207 15.67 -10.61 4.68
C LEU A 207 15.31 -9.29 5.34
N LEU A 208 15.45 -9.18 6.66
CA LEU A 208 15.20 -7.93 7.38
C LEU A 208 16.10 -6.79 6.86
N PHE A 209 17.38 -7.06 6.56
CA PHE A 209 18.28 -6.06 5.96
C PHE A 209 17.84 -5.65 4.56
N ARG A 210 17.30 -6.58 3.76
CA ARG A 210 16.74 -6.28 2.45
C ARG A 210 15.53 -5.35 2.56
N PHE A 211 14.65 -5.55 3.55
CA PHE A 211 13.54 -4.64 3.83
C PHE A 211 14.02 -3.24 4.21
N TYR A 212 15.04 -3.13 5.07
CA TYR A 212 15.62 -1.83 5.45
C TYR A 212 16.23 -1.10 4.25
N ARG A 213 16.89 -1.81 3.35
CA ARG A 213 17.45 -1.23 2.13
C ARG A 213 16.36 -0.74 1.18
N LEU A 214 15.22 -1.41 1.14
CA LEU A 214 14.09 -1.05 0.29
C LEU A 214 13.34 0.15 0.86
N ASN A 215 12.99 0.09 2.14
CA ASN A 215 12.36 1.20 2.87
C ASN A 215 12.65 1.10 4.37
N TRP A 216 13.57 1.92 4.87
CA TRP A 216 13.94 1.93 6.30
C TRP A 216 12.75 2.23 7.23
N LYS A 217 11.78 3.03 6.79
CA LYS A 217 10.58 3.35 7.57
C LYS A 217 9.77 2.08 7.84
N TYR A 218 9.53 1.32 6.78
CA TYR A 218 8.79 0.07 6.92
C TYR A 218 9.63 -0.98 7.67
N GLY A 219 10.94 -1.02 7.45
CA GLY A 219 11.85 -1.83 8.29
C GLY A 219 11.65 -1.59 9.78
N ASN A 220 11.50 -0.32 10.20
CA ASN A 220 11.18 0.02 11.59
C ASN A 220 9.78 -0.46 12.02
N VAL A 221 8.77 -0.36 11.15
CA VAL A 221 7.42 -0.87 11.44
C VAL A 221 7.44 -2.39 11.64
N ILE A 222 8.18 -3.11 10.79
CA ILE A 222 8.36 -4.57 10.90
C ILE A 222 9.06 -4.95 12.21
N LEU A 223 10.12 -4.22 12.56
CA LEU A 223 10.91 -4.51 13.76
C LEU A 223 10.23 -4.05 15.06
N TYR A 224 9.29 -3.10 14.96
CA TYR A 224 8.64 -2.48 16.12
C TYR A 224 8.04 -3.49 17.11
N PRO A 225 7.23 -4.50 16.70
CA PRO A 225 6.68 -5.45 17.65
C PRO A 225 7.75 -6.25 18.39
N PHE A 226 8.83 -6.61 17.73
CA PHE A 226 9.94 -7.35 18.31
C PHE A 226 10.71 -6.50 19.33
N VAL A 227 11.01 -5.26 19.01
CA VAL A 227 11.64 -4.30 19.93
C VAL A 227 10.75 -4.05 21.15
N MET A 228 9.44 -3.90 20.92
CA MET A 228 8.48 -3.74 22.02
C MET A 228 8.45 -4.94 22.96
N VAL A 229 8.53 -6.17 22.42
CA VAL A 229 8.63 -7.37 23.29
C VAL A 229 9.87 -7.31 24.16
N ILE A 230 11.04 -6.97 23.60
CA ILE A 230 12.28 -6.83 24.37
C ILE A 230 12.13 -5.78 25.48
N LEU A 231 11.63 -4.59 25.15
CA LEU A 231 11.46 -3.49 26.10
C LEU A 231 10.46 -3.84 27.20
N LEU A 232 9.32 -4.45 26.84
CA LEU A 232 8.32 -4.88 27.83
C LEU A 232 8.84 -5.99 28.74
N THR A 233 9.61 -6.93 28.19
CA THR A 233 10.24 -7.99 29.01
C THR A 233 11.27 -7.39 29.97
N ALA A 234 12.15 -6.50 29.48
CA ALA A 234 13.12 -5.82 30.32
C ALA A 234 12.44 -5.00 31.44
N LEU A 235 11.40 -4.24 31.10
CA LEU A 235 10.65 -3.45 32.09
C LEU A 235 9.92 -4.34 33.10
N SER A 236 9.31 -5.45 32.65
CA SER A 236 8.68 -6.42 33.54
C SER A 236 9.69 -7.06 34.52
N LEU A 237 10.92 -7.32 34.04
CA LEU A 237 12.01 -7.82 34.88
C LEU A 237 12.43 -6.80 35.93
N VAL A 238 12.57 -5.52 35.53
CA VAL A 238 12.89 -4.41 36.49
C VAL A 238 11.81 -4.30 37.55
N ILE A 239 10.53 -4.32 37.16
CA ILE A 239 9.40 -4.31 38.12
C ILE A 239 9.49 -5.50 39.05
N GLY A 240 9.73 -6.71 38.56
CA GLY A 240 9.85 -7.92 39.36
C GLY A 240 10.99 -7.84 40.37
N VAL A 241 12.17 -7.36 39.94
CA VAL A 241 13.33 -7.17 40.84
C VAL A 241 13.03 -6.12 41.92
N THR A 242 12.38 -5.01 41.54
CA THR A 242 12.00 -3.96 42.46
C THR A 242 11.01 -4.48 43.55
N VAL A 243 9.98 -5.22 43.10
CA VAL A 243 9.00 -5.86 44.00
C VAL A 243 9.72 -6.83 44.96
N HIS A 244 10.63 -7.65 44.45
CA HIS A 244 11.41 -8.57 45.25
C HIS A 244 12.25 -7.83 46.31
N ALA A 245 12.95 -6.75 45.94
CA ALA A 245 13.77 -5.95 46.86
C ALA A 245 12.90 -5.32 47.97
N HIS A 246 11.79 -4.67 47.61
CA HIS A 246 10.89 -4.05 48.59
C HIS A 246 10.21 -5.04 49.53
N LEU A 247 9.86 -6.25 49.07
CA LEU A 247 9.36 -7.30 49.96
C LEU A 247 10.43 -7.75 50.96
N GLY A 248 11.70 -7.83 50.54
CA GLY A 248 12.82 -8.13 51.42
C GLY A 248 13.00 -7.05 52.51
N ASP A 249 12.91 -5.78 52.17
CA ASP A 249 13.04 -4.65 53.07
C ASP A 249 11.86 -4.53 54.05
N ALA A 250 10.63 -4.73 53.58
CA ALA A 250 9.41 -4.59 54.38
C ALA A 250 9.26 -5.66 55.49
N PHE A 251 9.81 -6.85 55.29
CA PHE A 251 9.73 -7.98 56.24
C PHE A 251 11.00 -8.16 57.08
N GLY A 252 11.94 -7.17 57.06
CA GLY A 252 13.19 -7.16 57.81
C GLY A 252 14.25 -8.11 57.24
N HIS A 253 15.51 -7.69 57.28
CA HIS A 253 16.64 -8.40 56.71
C HIS A 253 16.87 -9.85 57.25
N SER A 254 16.08 -10.26 58.28
CA SER A 254 16.12 -11.61 58.83
C SER A 254 15.40 -12.67 57.99
N LEU A 255 14.50 -12.30 57.12
CA LEU A 255 13.78 -13.24 56.27
C LEU A 255 14.20 -13.00 54.81
N ARG A 256 15.32 -13.54 54.38
CA ARG A 256 15.60 -13.69 52.95
C ARG A 256 14.52 -14.60 52.37
N TRP A 257 13.51 -14.00 51.71
CA TRP A 257 12.52 -14.78 50.97
C TRP A 257 13.23 -15.69 50.01
N PRO A 258 13.03 -17.01 50.11
CA PRO A 258 13.67 -17.92 49.17
C PRO A 258 13.24 -17.60 47.76
N LEU A 259 14.15 -17.71 46.79
CA LEU A 259 13.90 -17.40 45.38
C LEU A 259 12.65 -18.09 44.83
N TRP A 260 12.30 -19.27 45.35
CA TRP A 260 11.11 -20.01 44.93
C TRP A 260 9.78 -19.33 45.34
N VAL A 261 9.78 -18.40 46.28
CA VAL A 261 8.59 -17.59 46.65
C VAL A 261 8.59 -16.25 45.90
N SER A 262 9.74 -15.57 45.86
CA SER A 262 9.84 -14.23 45.29
C SER A 262 9.77 -14.23 43.76
N LEU A 263 10.29 -15.27 43.13
CA LEU A 263 10.24 -15.40 41.65
C LEU A 263 8.80 -15.50 41.11
N PRO A 264 7.91 -16.35 41.64
CA PRO A 264 6.50 -16.37 41.24
C PRO A 264 5.81 -15.02 41.44
N LEU A 265 6.07 -14.30 42.57
CA LEU A 265 5.51 -12.98 42.78
C LEU A 265 5.99 -11.94 41.78
N ALA A 266 7.27 -11.96 41.43
CA ALA A 266 7.84 -11.11 40.41
C ALA A 266 7.22 -11.39 39.02
N VAL A 267 7.00 -12.67 38.67
CA VAL A 267 6.32 -13.08 37.44
C VAL A 267 4.87 -12.59 37.42
N VAL A 268 4.14 -12.78 38.52
CA VAL A 268 2.76 -12.26 38.68
C VAL A 268 2.71 -10.75 38.53
N ALA A 269 3.62 -10.01 39.16
CA ALA A 269 3.71 -8.55 39.05
C ALA A 269 3.97 -8.13 37.60
N GLY A 270 4.84 -8.82 36.85
CA GLY A 270 5.08 -8.60 35.44
C GLY A 270 3.85 -8.85 34.57
N ILE A 271 3.10 -9.93 34.84
CA ILE A 271 1.84 -10.24 34.14
C ILE A 271 0.78 -9.16 34.43
N VAL A 272 0.60 -8.78 35.68
CA VAL A 272 -0.34 -7.71 36.08
C VAL A 272 0.01 -6.40 35.39
N TRP A 273 1.31 -6.07 35.33
CA TRP A 273 1.79 -4.90 34.61
C TRP A 273 1.41 -4.93 33.12
N ILE A 274 1.67 -6.04 32.41
CA ILE A 274 1.32 -6.19 30.98
C ILE A 274 -0.19 -6.05 30.79
N LYS A 275 -0.99 -6.62 31.69
CA LYS A 275 -2.45 -6.46 31.65
C LYS A 275 -2.90 -5.02 31.89
N ALA A 276 -2.27 -4.32 32.81
CA ALA A 276 -2.57 -2.92 33.11
C ALA A 276 -2.29 -1.99 31.92
N ILE A 277 -1.28 -2.31 31.09
CA ILE A 277 -0.95 -1.51 29.89
C ILE A 277 -1.60 -2.03 28.60
N GLU A 278 -2.47 -3.06 28.67
CA GLU A 278 -3.08 -3.66 27.45
C GLU A 278 -3.84 -2.62 26.61
N ALA A 279 -4.55 -1.70 27.25
CA ALA A 279 -5.24 -0.59 26.57
C ALA A 279 -4.26 0.33 25.83
N PHE A 280 -3.07 0.57 26.39
CA PHE A 280 -2.01 1.30 25.71
C PHE A 280 -1.46 0.51 24.53
N LEU A 281 -1.19 -0.79 24.68
CA LEU A 281 -0.69 -1.65 23.60
C LEU A 281 -1.66 -1.69 22.43
N ASN A 282 -2.97 -1.77 22.69
CA ASN A 282 -4.00 -1.67 21.66
C ASN A 282 -3.97 -0.29 20.97
N ARG A 283 -3.82 0.80 21.72
CA ARG A 283 -3.77 2.16 21.15
C ARG A 283 -2.56 2.38 20.23
N VAL A 284 -1.44 1.73 20.50
CA VAL A 284 -0.23 1.79 19.67
C VAL A 284 -0.16 0.67 18.63
N PHE A 285 -1.26 -0.06 18.42
CA PHE A 285 -1.40 -1.13 17.41
C PHE A 285 -0.39 -2.28 17.56
N PHE A 286 0.09 -2.52 18.79
CA PHE A 286 1.09 -3.54 19.03
C PHE A 286 0.64 -4.93 18.60
N TRP A 287 -0.54 -5.39 19.08
CA TRP A 287 -1.08 -6.71 18.72
C TRP A 287 -1.44 -6.82 17.25
N GLN A 288 -1.91 -5.71 16.65
CA GLN A 288 -2.21 -5.65 15.21
C GLN A 288 -0.96 -5.92 14.38
N LEU A 289 0.10 -5.16 14.62
CA LEU A 289 1.35 -5.27 13.86
C LEU A 289 2.09 -6.59 14.15
N LEU A 290 1.99 -7.10 15.39
CA LEU A 290 2.56 -8.39 15.76
C LEU A 290 1.90 -9.53 14.98
N ASN A 291 0.57 -9.61 15.00
CA ASN A 291 -0.15 -10.69 14.34
C ASN A 291 -0.06 -10.60 12.80
N ASP A 292 -0.13 -9.40 12.23
CA ASP A 292 0.08 -9.18 10.79
C ASP A 292 1.47 -9.63 10.35
N TRP A 293 2.51 -9.32 11.14
CA TRP A 293 3.87 -9.78 10.87
C TRP A 293 3.99 -11.30 10.92
N VAL A 294 3.43 -11.94 11.97
CA VAL A 294 3.43 -13.40 12.11
C VAL A 294 2.67 -14.06 10.96
N PHE A 295 1.52 -13.51 10.58
CA PHE A 295 0.73 -13.99 9.44
C PHE A 295 1.56 -13.97 8.14
N ASN A 296 2.17 -12.82 7.80
CA ASN A 296 2.97 -12.67 6.58
C ASN A 296 4.19 -13.62 6.58
N TRP A 297 4.83 -13.82 7.73
CA TRP A 297 5.91 -14.80 7.86
C TRP A 297 5.41 -16.22 7.63
N GLN A 298 4.33 -16.63 8.31
CA GLN A 298 3.75 -17.97 8.18
C GLN A 298 3.28 -18.23 6.75
N HIS A 299 2.63 -17.27 6.11
CA HIS A 299 2.16 -17.40 4.74
C HIS A 299 3.34 -17.59 3.78
N GLY A 300 4.39 -16.81 3.90
CA GLY A 300 5.60 -16.95 3.08
C GLY A 300 6.35 -18.27 3.27
N GLN A 301 6.11 -18.96 4.41
CA GLN A 301 6.64 -20.30 4.69
C GLN A 301 5.66 -21.43 4.30
N GLY A 302 4.49 -21.12 3.72
CA GLY A 302 3.49 -22.11 3.35
C GLY A 302 2.71 -22.72 4.53
N MET A 303 2.73 -22.07 5.70
CA MET A 303 2.10 -22.57 6.94
C MET A 303 0.64 -22.12 7.11
N ARG A 304 -0.03 -21.61 6.06
CA ARG A 304 -1.39 -21.08 6.14
C ARG A 304 -2.34 -21.74 5.13
N PRO A 305 -2.63 -23.04 5.29
CA PRO A 305 -3.57 -23.75 4.41
C PRO A 305 -5.02 -23.24 4.52
N ASP A 306 -5.41 -22.63 5.64
CA ASP A 306 -6.67 -21.93 5.85
C ASP A 306 -6.81 -20.74 4.88
N TYR A 307 -5.80 -19.93 4.81
CA TYR A 307 -5.73 -18.76 3.92
C TYR A 307 -5.67 -19.18 2.45
N GLU A 308 -4.93 -20.25 2.13
CA GLU A 308 -4.87 -20.78 0.77
C GLU A 308 -6.26 -21.19 0.24
N ARG A 309 -7.06 -21.90 1.06
CA ARG A 309 -8.44 -22.23 0.71
C ARG A 309 -9.31 -20.99 0.53
N ARG A 310 -9.06 -19.91 1.30
CA ARG A 310 -9.76 -18.63 1.15
C ARG A 310 -9.44 -17.96 -0.18
N LEU A 311 -8.19 -17.96 -0.62
CA LEU A 311 -7.78 -17.45 -1.93
C LEU A 311 -8.51 -18.19 -3.07
N ASP A 312 -8.61 -19.51 -2.95
CA ASP A 312 -9.35 -20.35 -3.91
C ASP A 312 -10.84 -20.05 -3.93
N ALA A 313 -11.46 -19.83 -2.76
CA ALA A 313 -12.84 -19.44 -2.64
C ALA A 313 -13.10 -18.06 -3.25
N PHE A 314 -12.21 -17.10 -3.06
CA PHE A 314 -12.32 -15.77 -3.66
C PHE A 314 -12.24 -15.83 -5.19
N ALA A 315 -11.29 -16.58 -5.74
CA ALA A 315 -11.18 -16.75 -7.18
C ALA A 315 -12.44 -17.44 -7.77
N ALA A 316 -12.98 -18.45 -7.08
CA ALA A 316 -14.23 -19.11 -7.48
C ALA A 316 -15.42 -18.15 -7.42
N HIS A 317 -15.54 -17.32 -6.37
CA HIS A 317 -16.61 -16.33 -6.25
C HIS A 317 -16.56 -15.30 -7.38
N ILE A 318 -15.38 -14.79 -7.72
CA ILE A 318 -15.21 -13.83 -8.82
C ILE A 318 -15.73 -14.44 -10.13
N LEU A 319 -15.27 -15.64 -10.47
CA LEU A 319 -15.66 -16.31 -11.72
C LEU A 319 -17.15 -16.65 -11.75
N SER A 320 -17.72 -17.18 -10.66
CA SER A 320 -19.14 -17.51 -10.60
C SER A 320 -20.02 -16.26 -10.69
N SER A 321 -19.62 -15.16 -10.04
CA SER A 321 -20.33 -13.88 -10.12
C SER A 321 -20.32 -13.28 -11.52
N LEU A 322 -19.21 -13.36 -12.23
CA LEU A 322 -19.11 -12.89 -13.61
C LEU A 322 -19.94 -13.77 -14.56
N ALA A 323 -19.91 -15.09 -14.36
CA ALA A 323 -20.73 -16.03 -15.14
C ALA A 323 -22.22 -15.79 -14.92
N ALA A 324 -22.65 -15.57 -13.66
CA ALA A 324 -24.04 -15.27 -13.33
C ALA A 324 -24.54 -13.97 -13.99
N ARG A 325 -23.73 -12.91 -14.00
CA ARG A 325 -24.05 -11.65 -14.68
C ARG A 325 -24.15 -11.83 -16.19
N ALA A 326 -23.21 -12.54 -16.79
CA ALA A 326 -23.25 -12.85 -18.21
C ALA A 326 -24.51 -13.66 -18.59
N ALA A 327 -24.87 -14.65 -17.78
CA ALA A 327 -26.09 -15.45 -17.97
C ALA A 327 -27.37 -14.60 -17.81
N ALA A 328 -27.35 -13.58 -16.96
CA ALA A 328 -28.47 -12.62 -16.80
C ALA A 328 -28.49 -11.54 -17.91
N GLY A 329 -27.54 -11.54 -18.83
CA GLY A 329 -27.41 -10.49 -19.87
C GLY A 329 -26.99 -9.13 -19.33
N GLU A 330 -26.42 -9.06 -18.11
CA GLU A 330 -25.97 -7.83 -17.49
C GLU A 330 -24.59 -7.44 -18.02
N ALA A 331 -24.51 -6.23 -18.61
CA ALA A 331 -23.25 -5.71 -19.12
C ALA A 331 -22.22 -5.50 -17.99
N THR A 332 -20.95 -5.76 -18.33
CA THR A 332 -19.82 -5.41 -17.48
C THR A 332 -18.68 -4.93 -18.39
N ASP A 333 -18.29 -3.66 -18.26
CA ASP A 333 -17.25 -3.06 -19.09
C ASP A 333 -15.86 -3.23 -18.47
N GLU A 334 -15.79 -3.18 -17.12
CA GLU A 334 -14.55 -3.36 -16.37
C GLU A 334 -14.76 -4.15 -15.08
N VAL A 335 -13.91 -5.14 -14.89
CA VAL A 335 -13.76 -5.90 -13.64
C VAL A 335 -12.49 -5.44 -12.95
N MET A 336 -12.60 -5.01 -11.69
CA MET A 336 -11.46 -4.57 -10.91
C MET A 336 -11.27 -5.43 -9.68
N ILE A 337 -10.08 -6.02 -9.51
CA ILE A 337 -9.65 -6.65 -8.26
C ILE A 337 -8.80 -5.62 -7.53
N VAL A 338 -9.26 -5.13 -6.39
CA VAL A 338 -8.62 -4.03 -5.65
C VAL A 338 -8.22 -4.51 -4.27
N GLY A 339 -6.95 -4.43 -3.92
CA GLY A 339 -6.47 -4.80 -2.59
C GLY A 339 -5.69 -3.69 -1.89
N HIS A 340 -5.93 -3.52 -0.59
CA HIS A 340 -5.23 -2.53 0.24
C HIS A 340 -4.39 -3.22 1.31
N SER A 341 -3.13 -2.77 1.51
CA SER A 341 -2.23 -3.34 2.53
C SER A 341 -1.96 -4.83 2.28
N SER A 342 -2.16 -5.71 3.28
CA SER A 342 -2.09 -7.17 3.12
C SER A 342 -3.13 -7.68 2.10
N GLY A 343 -4.29 -6.99 1.95
CA GLY A 343 -5.24 -7.26 0.86
C GLY A 343 -4.66 -7.01 -0.53
N GLY A 344 -3.63 -6.16 -0.67
CA GLY A 344 -2.92 -5.98 -1.94
C GLY A 344 -2.09 -7.20 -2.33
N LEU A 345 -1.49 -7.90 -1.36
CA LEU A 345 -0.89 -9.22 -1.56
C LEU A 345 -1.97 -10.23 -1.99
N THR A 346 -3.06 -10.32 -1.23
CA THR A 346 -4.20 -11.21 -1.52
C THR A 346 -4.75 -10.98 -2.93
N ALA A 347 -4.88 -9.73 -3.36
CA ALA A 347 -5.39 -9.37 -4.70
C ALA A 347 -4.50 -9.90 -5.82
N VAL A 348 -3.18 -9.90 -5.64
CA VAL A 348 -2.22 -10.47 -6.60
C VAL A 348 -2.41 -11.98 -6.72
N GLU A 349 -2.50 -12.70 -5.59
CA GLU A 349 -2.69 -14.15 -5.56
C GLU A 349 -4.05 -14.56 -6.14
N VAL A 350 -5.12 -13.81 -5.82
CA VAL A 350 -6.47 -14.05 -6.36
C VAL A 350 -6.51 -13.79 -7.87
N ALA A 351 -5.92 -12.69 -8.35
CA ALA A 351 -5.87 -12.37 -9.77
C ALA A 351 -5.14 -13.45 -10.58
N ALA A 352 -4.01 -13.95 -10.07
CA ALA A 352 -3.28 -15.05 -10.70
C ALA A 352 -4.15 -16.32 -10.81
N ARG A 353 -4.90 -16.66 -9.75
CA ARG A 353 -5.79 -17.84 -9.73
C ARG A 353 -7.01 -17.68 -10.65
N VAL A 354 -7.57 -16.49 -10.73
CA VAL A 354 -8.67 -16.18 -11.67
C VAL A 354 -8.20 -16.40 -13.11
N LEU A 355 -7.06 -15.83 -13.47
CA LEU A 355 -6.48 -15.97 -14.81
C LEU A 355 -6.06 -17.39 -15.16
N ALA A 356 -5.61 -18.17 -14.17
CA ALA A 356 -5.24 -19.57 -14.36
C ALA A 356 -6.45 -20.49 -14.56
N ARG A 357 -7.61 -20.14 -13.97
CA ARG A 357 -8.86 -20.94 -14.05
C ARG A 357 -9.70 -20.60 -15.28
N ASP A 358 -9.61 -19.36 -15.77
CA ASP A 358 -10.34 -18.91 -16.95
C ASP A 358 -9.38 -18.28 -17.96
N GLY A 359 -9.13 -19.02 -19.06
CA GLY A 359 -8.28 -18.56 -20.15
C GLY A 359 -8.92 -17.45 -21.00
N THR A 360 -10.22 -17.20 -20.86
CA THR A 360 -10.97 -16.24 -21.68
C THR A 360 -11.17 -14.89 -21.02
N ILE A 361 -11.08 -14.81 -19.69
CA ILE A 361 -11.25 -13.56 -18.96
C ILE A 361 -10.24 -12.49 -19.41
N GLY A 362 -10.72 -11.29 -19.70
CA GLY A 362 -9.90 -10.18 -20.16
C GLY A 362 -9.49 -10.24 -21.64
N THR A 363 -9.86 -11.31 -22.40
CA THR A 363 -9.62 -11.39 -23.86
C THR A 363 -10.78 -10.80 -24.66
N SER A 364 -12.00 -11.01 -24.21
CA SER A 364 -13.23 -10.48 -24.79
C SER A 364 -14.15 -9.98 -23.69
N GLY A 365 -15.05 -9.04 -24.02
CA GLY A 365 -15.98 -8.46 -23.04
C GLY A 365 -15.31 -7.48 -22.08
N ALA A 366 -15.46 -7.69 -20.77
CA ALA A 366 -14.98 -6.80 -19.73
C ALA A 366 -13.44 -6.69 -19.67
N ASN A 367 -12.94 -5.48 -19.45
CA ASN A 367 -11.52 -5.27 -19.14
C ASN A 367 -11.21 -5.76 -17.73
N LEU A 368 -10.11 -6.51 -17.57
CA LEU A 368 -9.67 -6.95 -16.25
C LEU A 368 -8.57 -6.04 -15.73
N SER A 369 -8.76 -5.55 -14.52
CA SER A 369 -7.86 -4.63 -13.83
C SER A 369 -7.49 -5.15 -12.44
N LEU A 370 -6.22 -5.07 -12.06
CA LEU A 370 -5.72 -5.33 -10.71
C LEU A 370 -5.14 -4.05 -10.13
N VAL A 371 -5.57 -3.69 -8.94
CA VAL A 371 -5.09 -2.50 -8.24
C VAL A 371 -4.56 -2.90 -6.88
N THR A 372 -3.29 -2.62 -6.63
CA THR A 372 -2.66 -2.80 -5.32
C THR A 372 -2.37 -1.44 -4.70
N LEU A 373 -2.86 -1.22 -3.48
CA LEU A 373 -2.81 0.04 -2.76
C LEU A 373 -1.95 -0.12 -1.49
N GLY A 374 -0.75 0.45 -1.49
CA GLY A 374 0.16 0.33 -0.36
C GLY A 374 0.43 -1.12 0.04
N SER A 375 0.64 -1.99 -0.93
CA SER A 375 0.65 -3.43 -0.77
C SER A 375 1.76 -3.95 0.16
N GLY A 376 1.42 -4.95 0.99
CA GLY A 376 2.34 -5.77 1.76
C GLY A 376 3.03 -6.88 0.95
N LEU A 377 2.84 -6.93 -0.36
CA LEU A 377 3.38 -7.97 -1.25
C LEU A 377 4.85 -8.32 -0.99
N PRO A 378 5.78 -7.36 -0.81
CA PRO A 378 7.18 -7.67 -0.56
C PRO A 378 7.43 -8.48 0.71
N LEU A 379 6.59 -8.36 1.75
CA LEU A 379 6.75 -9.08 3.02
C LEU A 379 6.74 -10.60 2.82
N VAL A 380 5.95 -11.06 1.86
CA VAL A 380 5.81 -12.49 1.54
C VAL A 380 6.68 -12.84 0.33
N ALA A 381 6.57 -12.12 -0.78
CA ALA A 381 7.23 -12.45 -2.04
C ALA A 381 8.76 -12.48 -1.95
N MET A 382 9.38 -11.69 -1.07
CA MET A 382 10.83 -11.67 -0.87
C MET A 382 11.34 -12.82 0.01
N GLN A 383 10.47 -13.60 0.66
CA GLN A 383 10.86 -14.78 1.43
C GLN A 383 11.31 -15.90 0.48
N PRO A 384 12.47 -16.55 0.71
CA PRO A 384 12.96 -17.61 -0.19
C PRO A 384 11.96 -18.76 -0.38
N ALA A 385 11.20 -19.12 0.64
CA ALA A 385 10.20 -20.18 0.60
C ALA A 385 8.95 -19.87 -0.23
N ALA A 386 8.65 -18.59 -0.50
CA ALA A 386 7.45 -18.15 -1.24
C ALA A 386 7.59 -18.40 -2.76
N THR A 387 7.95 -19.59 -3.17
CA THR A 387 8.22 -19.94 -4.57
C THR A 387 6.98 -19.87 -5.44
N ARG A 388 5.83 -20.35 -4.91
CA ARG A 388 4.55 -20.30 -5.61
C ARG A 388 4.12 -18.87 -5.88
N LEU A 389 4.12 -17.98 -4.88
CA LEU A 389 3.78 -16.58 -5.06
C LEU A 389 4.69 -15.90 -6.10
N ARG A 390 5.99 -16.19 -6.09
CA ARG A 390 6.89 -15.66 -7.13
C ARG A 390 6.55 -16.16 -8.54
N ALA A 391 6.12 -17.41 -8.68
CA ALA A 391 5.66 -17.94 -9.97
C ALA A 391 4.36 -17.26 -10.41
N GLU A 392 3.39 -17.06 -9.51
CA GLU A 392 2.16 -16.30 -9.76
C GLU A 392 2.46 -14.85 -10.19
N ILE A 393 3.40 -14.18 -9.51
CA ILE A 393 3.84 -12.83 -9.87
C ILE A 393 4.52 -12.83 -11.24
N ALA A 394 5.38 -13.79 -11.55
CA ALA A 394 6.06 -13.90 -12.84
C ALA A 394 5.05 -14.05 -13.98
N GLY A 395 4.00 -14.88 -13.79
CA GLY A 395 2.90 -15.00 -14.71
C GLY A 395 2.16 -13.67 -14.93
N LEU A 396 1.81 -12.97 -13.84
CA LEU A 396 1.13 -11.67 -13.94
C LEU A 396 1.98 -10.57 -14.58
N VAL A 397 3.30 -10.61 -14.39
CA VAL A 397 4.23 -9.63 -14.96
C VAL A 397 4.21 -9.67 -16.49
N THR A 398 4.04 -10.85 -17.08
CA THR A 398 3.99 -11.04 -18.55
C THR A 398 2.56 -11.06 -19.11
N GLU A 399 1.54 -11.14 -18.26
CA GLU A 399 0.15 -11.29 -18.64
C GLU A 399 -0.43 -10.00 -19.24
N ARG A 400 -1.00 -10.09 -20.42
CA ARG A 400 -1.58 -8.97 -21.17
C ARG A 400 -3.09 -8.81 -21.00
N ARG A 401 -3.79 -9.87 -20.57
CA ARG A 401 -5.23 -9.86 -20.33
C ARG A 401 -5.65 -9.01 -19.13
N ILE A 402 -4.70 -8.66 -18.25
CA ILE A 402 -4.91 -7.84 -17.08
C ILE A 402 -4.01 -6.61 -17.10
N VAL A 403 -4.54 -5.50 -16.59
CA VAL A 403 -3.75 -4.30 -16.29
C VAL A 403 -3.51 -4.24 -14.78
N TRP A 404 -2.31 -4.49 -14.34
CA TRP A 404 -1.95 -4.36 -12.92
C TRP A 404 -1.32 -3.00 -12.64
N CYS A 405 -1.99 -2.19 -11.83
CA CYS A 405 -1.46 -0.92 -11.32
C CYS A 405 -1.12 -1.04 -9.83
N ASP A 406 0.14 -0.77 -9.50
CA ASP A 406 0.62 -0.74 -8.11
C ASP A 406 0.80 0.71 -7.64
N PHE A 407 -0.06 1.14 -6.70
CA PHE A 407 0.03 2.46 -6.08
C PHE A 407 0.77 2.39 -4.75
N HIS A 408 1.86 3.13 -4.67
CA HIS A 408 2.58 3.35 -3.43
C HIS A 408 2.61 4.83 -3.04
N ALA A 409 2.97 5.14 -1.81
CA ALA A 409 3.12 6.51 -1.33
C ALA A 409 4.38 6.65 -0.47
N PRO A 410 5.34 7.54 -0.83
CA PRO A 410 6.56 7.77 -0.03
C PRO A 410 6.28 8.31 1.38
N GLN A 411 5.10 8.88 1.60
CA GLN A 411 4.66 9.41 2.89
C GLN A 411 4.11 8.33 3.82
N ASP A 412 3.70 7.22 3.27
CA ASP A 412 3.21 6.07 4.03
C ASP A 412 4.39 5.24 4.56
N TRP A 413 4.36 4.93 5.87
CA TRP A 413 5.40 4.14 6.53
C TRP A 413 5.20 2.63 6.35
N MET A 414 4.00 2.21 5.91
CA MET A 414 3.56 0.83 5.88
C MET A 414 3.45 0.27 4.45
N ASN A 415 4.30 0.75 3.53
CA ASN A 415 4.40 0.23 2.16
C ASN A 415 5.85 0.26 1.67
N PHE A 416 6.10 -0.27 0.49
CA PHE A 416 7.43 -0.35 -0.14
C PHE A 416 7.53 0.51 -1.40
N PRO A 417 7.68 1.85 -1.28
CA PRO A 417 7.88 2.71 -2.44
C PRO A 417 9.13 2.29 -3.21
N GLY A 418 8.97 2.12 -4.52
CA GLY A 418 10.08 1.71 -5.39
C GLY A 418 10.29 0.20 -5.48
N PHE A 419 9.45 -0.62 -4.82
CA PHE A 419 9.48 -2.05 -5.07
C PHE A 419 9.13 -2.35 -6.54
N ASN A 420 9.95 -3.17 -7.17
CA ASN A 420 9.73 -3.68 -8.52
C ASN A 420 9.94 -5.19 -8.49
N PRO A 421 8.92 -5.99 -8.81
CA PRO A 421 9.03 -7.44 -8.77
C PRO A 421 10.20 -7.99 -9.58
N LEU A 422 10.45 -7.44 -10.77
CA LEU A 422 11.55 -7.87 -11.63
C LEU A 422 12.92 -7.70 -11.00
N GLN A 423 13.14 -6.54 -10.38
CA GLN A 423 14.46 -6.19 -9.81
C GLN A 423 14.71 -6.85 -8.46
N HIS A 424 13.64 -7.06 -7.67
CA HIS A 424 13.77 -7.42 -6.26
C HIS A 424 13.51 -8.90 -5.97
N LEU A 425 12.82 -9.61 -6.90
CA LEU A 425 12.46 -11.02 -6.71
C LEU A 425 13.30 -12.00 -7.55
N GLY A 426 14.11 -11.49 -8.51
CA GLY A 426 14.89 -12.34 -9.40
C GLY A 426 13.99 -13.26 -10.26
N LEU A 427 12.94 -12.69 -10.85
CA LEU A 427 11.99 -13.44 -11.65
C LEU A 427 12.60 -13.84 -12.99
N GLU A 428 12.44 -15.10 -13.37
CA GLU A 428 12.81 -15.62 -14.69
C GLU A 428 11.61 -15.49 -15.64
N LEU A 429 11.73 -14.62 -16.64
CA LEU A 429 10.66 -14.35 -17.59
C LEU A 429 10.83 -15.08 -18.94
N HIS A 430 11.89 -15.88 -19.09
CA HIS A 430 12.15 -16.66 -20.31
C HIS A 430 12.02 -15.85 -21.62
N GLY A 431 12.42 -14.58 -21.60
CA GLY A 431 12.37 -13.68 -22.75
C GLY A 431 10.99 -13.08 -23.06
N GLN A 432 9.97 -13.35 -22.24
CA GLN A 432 8.65 -12.76 -22.43
C GLN A 432 8.66 -11.26 -22.12
N PRO A 433 7.91 -10.45 -22.88
CA PRO A 433 7.85 -9.01 -22.66
C PRO A 433 7.08 -8.68 -21.37
N VAL A 434 7.58 -7.68 -20.65
CA VAL A 434 6.97 -7.17 -19.42
C VAL A 434 5.73 -6.34 -19.76
N ALA A 435 4.60 -6.70 -19.19
CA ALA A 435 3.33 -5.98 -19.31
C ALA A 435 2.95 -5.25 -18.01
N ASN A 436 3.32 -5.80 -16.85
CA ASN A 436 2.90 -5.38 -15.52
C ASN A 436 4.07 -5.42 -14.51
N PRO A 437 3.94 -4.77 -13.32
CA PRO A 437 2.93 -3.79 -12.96
C PRO A 437 3.24 -2.39 -13.52
N LEU A 438 2.19 -1.56 -13.66
CA LEU A 438 2.33 -0.12 -13.85
C LEU A 438 2.48 0.52 -12.47
N VAL A 439 3.71 0.80 -12.06
CA VAL A 439 3.99 1.38 -10.73
C VAL A 439 3.69 2.87 -10.74
N ARG A 440 2.90 3.34 -9.79
CA ARG A 440 2.47 4.74 -9.66
C ARG A 440 2.56 5.23 -8.22
N SER A 441 2.88 6.51 -8.07
CA SER A 441 2.93 7.15 -6.76
C SER A 441 1.65 7.92 -6.48
N ALA A 442 0.97 7.63 -5.37
CA ALA A 442 -0.21 8.36 -4.92
C ALA A 442 0.11 9.78 -4.40
N ARG A 443 1.37 10.08 -4.06
CA ARG A 443 1.85 11.42 -3.67
C ARG A 443 0.94 12.14 -2.67
N PHE A 444 0.61 11.53 -1.56
CA PHE A 444 -0.36 12.04 -0.56
C PHE A 444 -0.16 13.49 -0.15
N ARG A 445 1.09 13.99 -0.20
CA ARG A 445 1.40 15.38 0.11
C ARG A 445 0.70 16.36 -0.83
N ASP A 446 0.46 15.94 -2.08
CA ASP A 446 -0.18 16.76 -3.09
C ASP A 446 -1.72 16.67 -2.99
N LEU A 447 -2.24 15.55 -2.45
CA LEU A 447 -3.66 15.22 -2.36
C LEU A 447 -4.37 15.76 -1.12
N ILE A 448 -3.64 16.09 -0.07
CA ILE A 448 -4.17 16.60 1.20
C ILE A 448 -3.63 18.01 1.49
N CYS A 449 -4.43 18.82 2.19
CA CYS A 449 -4.02 20.18 2.56
C CYS A 449 -2.80 20.13 3.49
N PRO A 450 -1.89 21.13 3.40
CA PRO A 450 -0.66 21.18 4.22
C PRO A 450 -0.96 21.11 5.73
N GLU A 451 -2.07 21.69 6.18
CA GLU A 451 -2.51 21.67 7.58
C GLU A 451 -2.89 20.27 8.03
N THR A 452 -3.66 19.56 7.20
CA THR A 452 -4.02 18.14 7.44
C THR A 452 -2.77 17.28 7.40
N TYR A 453 -1.89 17.48 6.41
CA TYR A 453 -0.64 16.74 6.29
C TYR A 453 0.22 16.89 7.55
N ARG A 454 0.42 18.11 8.06
CA ARG A 454 1.18 18.37 9.29
C ARG A 454 0.63 17.63 10.50
N ARG A 455 -0.71 17.48 10.61
CA ARG A 455 -1.37 16.73 11.71
C ARG A 455 -1.24 15.22 11.59
N VAL A 456 -1.21 14.68 10.36
CA VAL A 456 -1.31 13.22 10.14
C VAL A 456 0.01 12.55 9.76
N ARG A 457 1.05 13.30 9.38
CA ARG A 457 2.32 12.75 8.87
C ARG A 457 3.04 11.79 9.80
N PHE A 458 2.80 11.91 11.11
CA PHE A 458 3.35 11.02 12.13
C PHE A 458 2.33 10.00 12.68
N ARG A 459 1.20 9.84 12.00
CA ARG A 459 0.18 8.83 12.32
C ARG A 459 0.20 7.74 11.26
N PRO A 460 1.04 6.69 11.39
CA PRO A 460 1.30 5.74 10.31
C PRO A 460 0.03 5.07 9.78
N PHE A 461 -0.85 4.56 10.65
CA PHE A 461 -2.12 3.96 10.22
C PHE A 461 -3.02 4.96 9.49
N ARG A 462 -3.16 6.20 10.01
CA ARG A 462 -3.96 7.22 9.33
C ARG A 462 -3.39 7.57 7.95
N MET A 463 -2.07 7.60 7.82
CA MET A 463 -1.40 7.84 6.56
C MET A 463 -1.59 6.64 5.60
N HIS A 464 -1.49 5.42 6.11
CA HIS A 464 -1.68 4.20 5.33
C HIS A 464 -3.10 4.10 4.76
N PHE A 465 -4.11 4.42 5.57
CA PHE A 465 -5.51 4.47 5.10
C PHE A 465 -5.80 5.59 4.10
N GLN A 466 -4.87 6.53 3.86
CA GLN A 466 -5.10 7.62 2.91
C GLN A 466 -5.39 7.13 1.48
N PHE A 467 -4.95 5.94 1.12
CA PHE A 467 -5.35 5.32 -0.15
C PHE A 467 -6.87 5.17 -0.32
N LEU A 468 -7.62 5.02 0.76
CA LEU A 468 -9.07 4.79 0.77
C LEU A 468 -9.89 6.03 1.15
N LEU A 469 -9.23 7.12 1.50
CA LEU A 469 -9.89 8.32 1.97
C LEU A 469 -10.11 9.31 0.83
N ALA A 470 -11.15 10.12 0.96
CA ALA A 470 -11.41 11.22 0.05
C ALA A 470 -10.21 12.18 0.04
N ASN A 471 -9.75 12.52 -1.14
CA ASN A 471 -8.73 13.53 -1.34
C ASN A 471 -9.24 14.91 -0.87
N GLU A 472 -8.34 15.77 -0.44
CA GLU A 472 -8.64 17.16 -0.14
C GLU A 472 -8.36 18.09 -1.33
N ARG A 473 -7.58 17.60 -2.29
CA ARG A 473 -7.20 18.28 -3.53
C ARG A 473 -7.26 17.32 -4.70
N PRO A 474 -7.54 17.80 -5.92
CA PRO A 474 -7.40 17.00 -7.12
C PRO A 474 -5.94 16.56 -7.30
N GLY A 475 -5.73 15.39 -7.89
CA GLY A 475 -4.39 14.89 -8.15
C GLY A 475 -4.39 13.63 -8.99
N ALA A 476 -3.19 13.07 -9.22
CA ALA A 476 -3.00 11.92 -10.09
C ALA A 476 -3.54 10.60 -9.51
N TYR A 477 -3.83 10.55 -8.22
CA TYR A 477 -4.46 9.42 -7.55
C TYR A 477 -5.77 9.85 -6.92
N ASP A 478 -6.84 9.13 -7.20
CA ASP A 478 -8.14 9.31 -6.56
C ASP A 478 -8.90 7.98 -6.54
N PHE A 479 -9.15 7.47 -5.32
CA PHE A 479 -9.81 6.18 -5.12
C PHE A 479 -11.21 6.15 -5.70
N PHE A 480 -12.00 7.21 -5.48
CA PHE A 480 -13.38 7.27 -5.92
C PHE A 480 -13.48 7.54 -7.43
N ALA A 481 -12.63 8.40 -7.97
CA ALA A 481 -12.58 8.61 -9.43
C ALA A 481 -12.16 7.33 -10.15
N MET A 482 -11.24 6.55 -9.57
CA MET A 482 -10.75 5.29 -10.13
C MET A 482 -11.85 4.21 -10.11
N THR A 483 -12.58 4.08 -9.00
CA THR A 483 -13.54 2.97 -8.82
C THR A 483 -14.95 3.29 -9.25
N LEU A 484 -15.32 4.58 -9.36
CA LEU A 484 -16.68 5.02 -9.71
C LEU A 484 -16.73 5.86 -10.99
N GLY A 485 -15.60 6.40 -11.44
CA GLY A 485 -15.54 7.26 -12.63
C GLY A 485 -15.75 6.51 -13.93
N PRO A 486 -15.94 7.24 -15.06
CA PRO A 486 -16.24 6.65 -16.37
C PRO A 486 -15.01 6.10 -17.10
N ARG A 487 -13.79 6.41 -16.66
CA ARG A 487 -12.56 5.99 -17.33
C ARG A 487 -12.11 4.61 -16.85
N ARG A 488 -11.57 3.81 -17.78
CA ARG A 488 -10.90 2.56 -17.44
C ARG A 488 -9.61 2.84 -16.64
N LEU A 489 -9.22 1.89 -15.80
CA LEU A 489 -7.97 1.99 -15.04
C LEU A 489 -6.77 2.30 -15.94
N ARG A 490 -6.62 1.58 -17.05
CA ARG A 490 -5.53 1.77 -18.00
C ARG A 490 -5.42 3.21 -18.48
N GLU A 491 -6.53 3.81 -18.86
CA GLU A 491 -6.60 5.18 -19.37
C GLU A 491 -6.25 6.18 -18.27
N GLN A 492 -6.77 5.98 -17.05
CA GLN A 492 -6.49 6.84 -15.91
C GLN A 492 -4.99 6.83 -15.54
N VAL A 493 -4.36 5.66 -15.61
CA VAL A 493 -2.97 5.48 -15.19
C VAL A 493 -1.98 5.92 -16.28
N LEU A 494 -2.35 5.80 -17.56
CA LEU A 494 -1.51 6.21 -18.70
C LEU A 494 -1.74 7.66 -19.11
N ALA A 495 -2.89 8.26 -18.75
CA ALA A 495 -3.12 9.67 -18.99
C ALA A 495 -1.99 10.52 -18.40
N PRO A 496 -1.44 11.48 -19.15
CA PRO A 496 -0.51 12.45 -18.56
C PRO A 496 -1.24 13.10 -17.38
N ALA A 497 -0.56 13.17 -16.21
CA ALA A 497 -1.11 13.86 -15.06
C ALA A 497 -1.57 15.25 -15.54
N ALA A 498 -2.88 15.52 -15.46
CA ALA A 498 -3.41 16.82 -15.79
C ALA A 498 -2.63 17.83 -14.93
N CYS A 499 -1.81 18.64 -15.59
CA CYS A 499 -1.19 19.77 -14.91
C CYS A 499 -2.36 20.58 -14.39
N PRO A 500 -2.48 20.84 -13.07
CA PRO A 500 -3.52 21.74 -12.61
C PRO A 500 -3.36 23.02 -13.40
N GLU A 501 -4.35 23.36 -14.23
CA GLU A 501 -4.39 24.65 -14.89
C GLU A 501 -4.17 25.67 -13.77
N ARG A 502 -3.12 26.46 -13.88
CA ARG A 502 -2.93 27.61 -13.01
C ARG A 502 -4.20 28.43 -13.20
N GLU A 503 -4.99 28.55 -12.15
CA GLU A 503 -6.06 29.55 -12.16
C GLU A 503 -5.46 30.84 -12.74
N PRO A 504 -6.08 31.44 -13.78
CA PRO A 504 -5.60 32.71 -14.29
C PRO A 504 -5.55 33.66 -13.11
N ALA A 505 -4.39 34.24 -12.88
CA ALA A 505 -4.22 35.25 -11.86
C ALA A 505 -5.31 36.30 -12.07
N LEU A 506 -6.20 36.46 -11.08
CA LEU A 506 -7.19 37.51 -11.08
C LEU A 506 -6.44 38.82 -11.34
N PRO A 507 -6.88 39.66 -12.30
CA PRO A 507 -6.26 40.97 -12.52
C PRO A 507 -6.37 41.77 -11.24
N LEU A 508 -5.29 42.42 -10.86
CA LEU A 508 -5.14 43.32 -9.72
C LEU A 508 -6.12 44.49 -9.80
#